data_0faf5cbbd18bbab94a141c824a1d8e40
#
_entry.id   0faf5cbbd18bbab94a141c824a1d8e40
#
_cell.length_a   1.000
_cell.length_b   1.000
_cell.length_c   1.000
_cell.angle_alpha   90.00
_cell.angle_beta   90.00
_cell.angle_gamma   90.00
#
_symmetry.space_group_name_H-M   'P 1'
#
loop_
_entity.id
_entity.type
_entity.pdbx_description
1 polymer ?
#
loop_
_entity_poly.entity_id
_entity_poly.type
_entity_poly.pdbx_seq_one_letter_code
_entity_poly.pdbx_strand_id
1 'polypeptide(L)' 'MARIKIDIPEKVMATYLVPVRIADINYGNHVGNDAFVSIIHEARMQWLKQYGYTELKIEGIGLIMSDLAIEFKSESFY' A
#
# COMPACT_ATOMS: atom_id res chain seq x y z
N MET A 1 -21.90 -5.69 12.38
CA MET A 1 -20.57 -5.09 12.45
C MET A 1 -20.48 -3.95 11.45
N ALA A 2 -20.04 -2.79 11.88
CA ALA A 2 -19.87 -1.65 11.01
C ALA A 2 -18.62 -1.81 10.16
N ARG A 3 -18.74 -1.50 8.87
CA ARG A 3 -17.60 -1.45 7.94
C ARG A 3 -17.10 -0.02 7.83
N ILE A 4 -15.79 0.11 7.73
CA ILE A 4 -15.18 1.39 7.38
C ILE A 4 -15.50 1.68 5.91
N LYS A 5 -15.99 2.88 5.63
CA LYS A 5 -16.17 3.36 4.27
C LYS A 5 -15.21 4.50 4.01
N ILE A 6 -14.46 4.40 2.94
CA ILE A 6 -13.44 5.37 2.59
C ILE A 6 -13.78 5.98 1.25
N ASP A 7 -13.94 7.31 1.22
CA ASP A 7 -14.13 8.04 -0.02
C ASP A 7 -12.78 8.28 -0.68
N ILE A 8 -12.67 7.86 -1.94
CA ILE A 8 -11.42 7.98 -2.70
C ILE A 8 -11.44 9.30 -3.48
N PRO A 9 -10.38 10.13 -3.36
CA PRO A 9 -10.27 11.34 -4.19
C PRO A 9 -10.29 10.99 -5.68
N GLU A 10 -10.86 11.86 -6.48
CA GLU A 10 -10.94 11.66 -7.94
C GLU A 10 -9.57 11.72 -8.60
N LYS A 11 -8.67 12.55 -8.06
CA LYS A 11 -7.36 12.75 -8.65
C LYS A 11 -6.37 11.70 -8.16
N VAL A 12 -5.78 10.96 -9.11
CA VAL A 12 -4.69 10.02 -8.83
C VAL A 12 -3.37 10.75 -9.01
N MET A 13 -2.54 10.77 -7.96
CA MET A 13 -1.23 11.42 -7.99
C MET A 13 -0.16 10.54 -8.64
N ALA A 14 -0.24 9.23 -8.44
CA ALA A 14 0.74 8.29 -8.95
C ALA A 14 0.12 6.89 -9.06
N THR A 15 0.66 6.09 -9.96
CA THR A 15 0.25 4.70 -10.14
C THR A 15 1.51 3.85 -10.29
N TYR A 16 1.58 2.75 -9.54
CA TYR A 16 2.70 1.81 -9.61
C TYR A 16 2.19 0.40 -9.74
N LEU A 17 2.86 -0.39 -10.57
CA LEU A 17 2.59 -1.81 -10.72
C LEU A 17 3.51 -2.58 -9.78
N VAL A 18 2.93 -3.36 -8.91
CA VAL A 18 3.66 -4.21 -7.97
C VAL A 18 3.28 -5.67 -8.26
N PRO A 19 4.22 -6.53 -8.66
CA PRO A 19 3.90 -7.93 -8.93
C PRO A 19 3.51 -8.65 -7.64
N VAL A 20 2.48 -9.50 -7.74
CA VAL A 20 2.07 -10.37 -6.65
C VAL A 20 3.02 -11.55 -6.59
N ARG A 21 3.56 -11.84 -5.41
CA ARG A 21 4.49 -12.95 -5.18
C ARG A 21 3.76 -14.11 -4.50
N ILE A 22 4.32 -15.30 -4.62
CA ILE A 22 3.76 -16.48 -3.92
C ILE A 22 3.67 -16.22 -2.41
N ALA A 23 4.65 -15.52 -1.83
CA ALA A 23 4.64 -15.18 -0.41
C ALA A 23 3.50 -14.23 -0.01
N ASP A 24 2.85 -13.59 -0.97
CA ASP A 24 1.74 -12.67 -0.73
C ASP A 24 0.38 -13.37 -0.66
N ILE A 25 0.34 -14.67 -0.97
CA ILE A 25 -0.89 -15.46 -1.06
C ILE A 25 -1.21 -16.11 0.28
N ASN A 26 -2.46 -16.03 0.71
CA ASN A 26 -2.92 -16.69 1.92
C ASN A 26 -3.47 -18.10 1.63
N TYR A 27 -4.04 -18.75 2.65
CA TYR A 27 -4.57 -20.10 2.51
C TYR A 27 -5.74 -20.22 1.54
N GLY A 28 -6.44 -19.12 1.26
CA GLY A 28 -7.54 -19.08 0.30
C GLY A 28 -7.11 -18.76 -1.13
N ASN A 29 -5.82 -18.75 -1.42
CA ASN A 29 -5.25 -18.41 -2.72
C ASN A 29 -5.50 -16.95 -3.15
N HIS A 30 -5.79 -16.07 -2.19
CA HIS A 30 -5.94 -14.63 -2.43
C HIS A 30 -4.75 -13.90 -1.83
N VAL A 31 -4.49 -12.69 -2.32
CA VAL A 31 -3.53 -11.81 -1.67
C VAL A 31 -4.02 -11.52 -0.25
N GLY A 32 -3.20 -11.83 0.75
CA GLY A 32 -3.55 -11.66 2.15
C GLY A 32 -3.68 -10.18 2.54
N ASN A 33 -4.49 -9.89 3.57
CA ASN A 33 -4.67 -8.53 4.04
C ASN A 33 -3.35 -7.92 4.52
N ASP A 34 -2.50 -8.71 5.15
CA ASP A 34 -1.18 -8.30 5.58
C ASP A 34 -0.26 -8.00 4.38
N ALA A 35 -0.36 -8.79 3.31
CA ALA A 35 0.41 -8.58 2.10
C ALA A 35 0.01 -7.27 1.41
N PHE A 36 -1.28 -6.89 1.44
CA PHE A 36 -1.72 -5.60 0.91
C PHE A 36 -1.01 -4.43 1.61
N VAL A 37 -0.85 -4.50 2.91
CA VAL A 37 -0.13 -3.45 3.67
C VAL A 37 1.31 -3.35 3.19
N SER A 38 1.99 -4.48 2.98
CA SER A 38 3.36 -4.52 2.47
C SER A 38 3.46 -3.98 1.04
N ILE A 39 2.51 -4.32 0.19
CA ILE A 39 2.46 -3.84 -1.20
C ILE A 39 2.27 -2.32 -1.23
N ILE A 40 1.38 -1.80 -0.40
CA ILE A 40 1.16 -0.35 -0.29
C ILE A 40 2.43 0.34 0.20
N HIS A 41 3.11 -0.26 1.17
CA HIS A 41 4.38 0.26 1.68
C HIS A 41 5.43 0.33 0.57
N GLU A 42 5.58 -0.73 -0.22
CA GLU A 42 6.52 -0.77 -1.33
C GLU A 42 6.19 0.31 -2.37
N ALA A 43 4.92 0.47 -2.71
CA ALA A 43 4.49 1.50 -3.67
C ALA A 43 4.85 2.90 -3.15
N ARG A 44 4.66 3.15 -1.85
CA ARG A 44 5.02 4.43 -1.24
C ARG A 44 6.53 4.66 -1.30
N MET A 45 7.33 3.62 -1.03
CA MET A 45 8.78 3.72 -1.11
C MET A 45 9.25 4.05 -2.54
N GLN A 46 8.64 3.41 -3.55
CA GLN A 46 8.95 3.69 -4.95
C GLN A 46 8.59 5.13 -5.31
N TRP A 47 7.46 5.61 -4.81
CA TRP A 47 7.03 6.98 -5.05
C TRP A 47 8.02 7.99 -4.46
N LEU A 48 8.46 7.79 -3.22
CA LEU A 48 9.43 8.66 -2.57
C LEU A 48 10.79 8.61 -3.29
N LYS A 49 11.22 7.43 -3.70
CA LYS A 49 12.48 7.23 -4.40
C LYS A 49 12.53 8.02 -5.71
N GLN A 50 11.42 8.15 -6.39
CA GLN A 50 11.30 8.90 -7.64
C GLN A 50 11.74 10.35 -7.46
N TYR A 51 11.57 10.92 -6.28
CA TYR A 51 11.96 12.29 -5.95
C TYR A 51 13.29 12.36 -5.18
N GLY A 52 14.01 11.24 -5.10
CA GLY A 52 15.27 11.19 -4.38
C GLY A 52 15.12 11.08 -2.87
N TYR A 53 13.94 10.69 -2.38
CA TYR A 53 13.64 10.58 -0.94
C TYR A 53 13.56 9.14 -0.47
N THR A 54 13.71 8.95 0.84
CA THR A 54 13.39 7.72 1.56
C THR A 54 12.54 8.07 2.76
N GLU A 55 11.94 7.06 3.42
CA GLU A 55 11.17 7.33 4.65
C GLU A 55 12.05 7.86 5.78
N LEU A 56 13.34 7.55 5.75
CA LEU A 56 14.27 8.06 6.76
C LEU A 56 14.70 9.49 6.51
N LYS A 57 14.57 9.98 5.28
CA LYS A 57 15.06 11.30 4.93
C LYS A 57 14.24 11.94 3.83
N ILE A 58 13.28 12.76 4.23
CA ILE A 58 12.48 13.59 3.35
C ILE A 58 12.72 15.03 3.79
N GLU A 59 13.48 15.80 2.99
CA GLU A 59 13.87 17.17 3.36
C GLU A 59 14.50 17.22 4.76
N GLY A 60 15.28 16.20 5.12
CA GLY A 60 15.96 16.13 6.43
C GLY A 60 15.09 15.59 7.56
N ILE A 61 13.87 15.13 7.28
CA ILE A 61 12.91 14.65 8.28
C ILE A 61 12.56 13.19 8.00
N GLY A 62 12.52 12.37 9.05
CA GLY A 62 12.05 10.99 8.95
C GLY A 62 10.53 10.94 8.97
N LEU A 63 9.97 9.93 8.30
CA LEU A 63 8.53 9.72 8.19
C LEU A 63 8.14 8.40 8.85
N ILE A 64 7.12 8.45 9.71
CA ILE A 64 6.55 7.27 10.35
C ILE A 64 5.05 7.31 10.16
N MET A 65 4.47 6.18 9.71
CA MET A 65 3.03 6.06 9.60
C MET A 65 2.43 5.90 10.99
N SER A 66 1.50 6.77 11.36
CA SER A 66 0.81 6.69 12.65
C SER A 66 -0.49 5.89 12.55
N ASP A 67 -1.24 6.04 11.47
CA ASP A 67 -2.54 5.40 11.30
C ASP A 67 -2.68 4.81 9.90
N LEU A 68 -3.41 3.71 9.81
CA LEU A 68 -3.73 3.08 8.53
C LEU A 68 -5.18 2.57 8.58
N ALA A 69 -5.95 2.88 7.54
CA ALA A 69 -7.29 2.34 7.36
C ALA A 69 -7.44 1.85 5.93
N ILE A 70 -7.96 0.64 5.74
CA ILE A 70 -8.13 0.02 4.43
C ILE A 70 -9.54 -0.55 4.33
N GLU A 71 -10.22 -0.25 3.22
CA GLU A 71 -11.47 -0.88 2.85
C GLU A 71 -11.21 -1.82 1.67
N PHE A 72 -11.36 -3.13 1.89
CA PHE A 72 -11.15 -4.13 0.85
C PHE A 72 -12.44 -4.32 0.06
N LYS A 73 -12.43 -3.99 -1.22
CA LYS A 73 -13.62 -4.04 -2.09
C LYS A 73 -13.61 -5.21 -3.06
N SER A 74 -12.45 -5.77 -3.34
CA SER A 74 -12.30 -6.92 -4.22
C SER A 74 -11.09 -7.73 -3.82
N GLU A 75 -10.99 -8.95 -4.35
CA GLU A 75 -9.89 -9.86 -4.09
C GLU A 75 -8.82 -9.73 -5.17
N SER A 76 -7.58 -10.04 -4.82
CA SER A 76 -6.47 -10.07 -5.75
C SER A 76 -5.81 -11.44 -5.72
N PHE A 77 -5.22 -11.85 -6.84
CA PHE A 77 -4.67 -13.18 -7.05
C PHE A 77 -3.25 -13.10 -7.62
N TYR A 78 -2.52 -14.20 -7.41
CA TYR A 78 -1.22 -14.39 -8.04
C TYR A 78 -1.33 -14.48 -9.56
#